data_5f888b7ce32e648227e161aead206037
#
_entry.id   5f888b7ce32e648227e161aead206037
#
_cell.length_a   1.000
_cell.length_b   1.000
_cell.length_c   1.000
_cell.angle_alpha   90.00
_cell.angle_beta   90.00
_cell.angle_gamma   90.00
#
_symmetry.space_group_name_H-M   'P 1'
#
loop_
_entity.id
_entity.type
_entity.pdbx_description
1 polymer ?
#
loop_
_entity_poly.entity_id
_entity_poly.type
_entity_poly.pdbx_seq_one_letter_code
_entity_poly.pdbx_strand_id
1 'polypeptide(L)'
;NRGVAISGDLVLMVTLDAHILALERRTGIVKWNTEITPYQDGFAATSAPLIVGDKAITGVAGGEYGVRGFFDAYDIQTGKRLWRHYTVPAAGEPGAETWAGDSYKTGGSPTWTTGAYDVETDTLFWTTGNPSPDWNGDLRAGDNLYSNSIIAVDPNTGARKWHYQFTPHDVWDYDGNSHIFLVDMDIAGKPVKAVVQPNRNGFFYALDRTTGKFLFAKQYTKELNWATGFDEAGRPIVDPAAMPQEKPTMRVCPGNLGGLNGAWTATYSPLTKLAYVPSVEGCQNFAKGIVVNVKGIPLLGGMPNPVDVIEGKDHGVLSAIDVATGEIKWRYEDPDPMMGGAMSTAGGVIFSSTLDGHALALDAATGKELWRFRMGGAGRGQPVAYELDGKTYVAIPSGGWSAITALSGGPTNIPEGGQLFVFTVDE
;
A
#
# COMPACT_ATOMS: atom_id res chain seq x y z
N ASN A 1 12.42 4.75 0.81
CA ASN A 1 12.45 4.00 -0.44
C ASN A 1 12.13 2.53 -0.17
N ARG A 2 11.41 1.88 -1.07
CA ARG A 2 10.92 0.49 -0.93
C ARG A 2 11.70 -0.51 -1.74
N GLY A 3 12.86 -0.12 -2.26
CA GLY A 3 13.76 -1.03 -2.96
C GLY A 3 14.20 -0.51 -4.33
N VAL A 4 14.90 -1.39 -5.03
CA VAL A 4 15.44 -1.15 -6.36
C VAL A 4 14.89 -2.19 -7.33
N ALA A 5 15.03 -1.93 -8.63
CA ALA A 5 14.77 -2.91 -9.68
C ALA A 5 16.07 -3.22 -10.44
N ILE A 6 16.18 -4.42 -10.98
CA ILE A 6 17.33 -4.86 -11.79
C ILE A 6 16.84 -5.15 -13.21
N SER A 7 17.55 -4.60 -14.20
CA SER A 7 17.35 -4.90 -15.61
C SER A 7 18.69 -5.02 -16.31
N GLY A 8 19.09 -6.26 -16.65
CA GLY A 8 20.41 -6.55 -17.19
C GLY A 8 21.53 -6.08 -16.27
N ASP A 9 22.39 -5.18 -16.75
CA ASP A 9 23.50 -4.59 -15.99
C ASP A 9 23.13 -3.29 -15.27
N LEU A 10 21.86 -2.92 -15.23
CA LEU A 10 21.37 -1.72 -14.54
C LEU A 10 20.64 -2.04 -13.25
N VAL A 11 20.88 -1.19 -12.24
CA VAL A 11 20.06 -1.06 -11.04
C VAL A 11 19.30 0.25 -11.13
N LEU A 12 17.98 0.19 -11.07
CA LEU A 12 17.11 1.36 -11.12
C LEU A 12 16.55 1.65 -9.73
N MET A 13 16.51 2.91 -9.36
CA MET A 13 15.95 3.37 -8.10
C MET A 13 15.32 4.75 -8.24
N VAL A 14 14.43 5.09 -7.32
CA VAL A 14 13.93 6.47 -7.18
C VAL A 14 14.47 7.08 -5.89
N THR A 15 14.47 8.41 -5.82
CA THR A 15 14.96 9.17 -4.67
C THR A 15 13.89 10.10 -4.10
N LEU A 16 14.05 10.53 -2.84
CA LEU A 16 13.06 11.37 -2.15
C LEU A 16 12.90 12.76 -2.78
N ASP A 17 13.92 13.23 -3.51
CA ASP A 17 13.88 14.45 -4.30
C ASP A 17 13.26 14.25 -5.70
N ALA A 18 12.43 13.19 -5.83
CA ALA A 18 11.67 12.87 -7.03
C ALA A 18 12.52 12.71 -8.30
N HIS A 19 13.61 11.97 -8.23
CA HIS A 19 14.39 11.52 -9.37
C HIS A 19 14.26 10.01 -9.57
N ILE A 20 14.46 9.55 -10.81
CA ILE A 20 14.71 8.15 -11.15
C ILE A 20 16.14 8.04 -11.71
N LEU A 21 16.89 7.04 -11.21
CA LEU A 21 18.29 6.81 -11.55
C LEU A 21 18.48 5.41 -12.13
N ALA A 22 19.43 5.28 -13.06
CA ALA A 22 20.01 3.99 -13.41
C ALA A 22 21.50 3.98 -13.07
N LEU A 23 21.91 2.95 -12.35
CA LEU A 23 23.28 2.71 -11.93
C LEU A 23 23.81 1.47 -12.63
N GLU A 24 25.09 1.46 -13.01
CA GLU A 24 25.75 0.23 -13.41
C GLU A 24 25.86 -0.72 -12.20
N ARG A 25 25.33 -1.93 -12.33
CA ARG A 25 25.18 -2.88 -11.23
C ARG A 25 26.47 -3.25 -10.50
N ARG A 26 27.59 -3.30 -11.21
CA ARG A 26 28.89 -3.72 -10.66
C ARG A 26 29.66 -2.59 -10.01
N THR A 27 29.55 -1.38 -10.53
CA THR A 27 30.40 -0.23 -10.13
C THR A 27 29.63 0.82 -9.34
N GLY A 28 28.31 0.86 -9.43
CA GLY A 28 27.47 1.92 -8.89
C GLY A 28 27.55 3.25 -9.68
N ILE A 29 28.22 3.27 -10.82
CA ILE A 29 28.32 4.48 -11.65
C ILE A 29 26.96 4.83 -12.23
N VAL A 30 26.53 6.08 -12.03
CA VAL A 30 25.29 6.61 -12.60
C VAL A 30 25.39 6.64 -14.13
N LYS A 31 24.48 5.94 -14.80
CA LYS A 31 24.37 5.95 -16.27
C LYS A 31 23.50 7.10 -16.75
N TRP A 32 22.38 7.32 -16.06
CA TRP A 32 21.49 8.45 -16.27
C TRP A 32 20.74 8.79 -14.98
N ASN A 33 20.28 10.04 -14.89
CA ASN A 33 19.52 10.58 -13.79
C ASN A 33 18.45 11.51 -14.38
N THR A 34 17.16 11.20 -14.13
CA THR A 34 16.03 11.96 -14.66
C THR A 34 15.19 12.51 -13.53
N GLU A 35 14.96 13.81 -13.52
CA GLU A 35 13.99 14.44 -12.65
C GLU A 35 12.57 14.03 -13.09
N ILE A 36 11.82 13.42 -12.16
CA ILE A 36 10.42 13.04 -12.38
C ILE A 36 9.56 14.30 -12.38
N THR A 37 9.74 15.13 -11.35
CA THR A 37 9.02 16.38 -11.13
C THR A 37 9.74 17.20 -10.04
N PRO A 38 9.59 18.54 -9.98
CA PRO A 38 10.19 19.36 -8.93
C PRO A 38 9.68 18.94 -7.53
N TYR A 39 10.58 18.42 -6.68
CA TYR A 39 10.22 17.97 -5.33
C TYR A 39 9.80 19.13 -4.42
N GLN A 40 10.27 20.37 -4.70
CA GLN A 40 9.89 21.59 -3.96
C GLN A 40 8.40 21.89 -4.05
N ASP A 41 7.70 21.28 -4.99
CA ASP A 41 6.24 21.39 -5.14
C ASP A 41 5.47 20.46 -4.18
N GLY A 42 6.18 19.69 -3.34
CA GLY A 42 5.59 18.74 -2.40
C GLY A 42 5.65 17.28 -2.86
N PHE A 43 6.30 17.00 -3.99
CA PHE A 43 6.46 15.63 -4.49
C PHE A 43 7.65 14.91 -3.87
N ALA A 44 7.52 13.58 -3.77
CA ALA A 44 8.62 12.66 -3.51
C ALA A 44 8.43 11.40 -4.34
N ALA A 45 9.47 10.55 -4.43
CA ALA A 45 9.33 9.22 -5.02
C ALA A 45 9.87 8.16 -4.04
N THR A 46 9.07 7.13 -3.76
CA THR A 46 9.32 6.16 -2.69
C THR A 46 9.14 4.70 -3.10
N SER A 47 8.51 4.43 -4.25
CA SER A 47 8.30 3.07 -4.77
C SER A 47 9.58 2.45 -5.32
N ALA A 48 9.68 1.12 -5.32
CA ALA A 48 10.62 0.45 -6.20
C ALA A 48 10.13 0.58 -7.65
N PRO A 49 10.99 0.89 -8.64
CA PRO A 49 10.56 0.85 -10.03
C PRO A 49 10.08 -0.55 -10.44
N LEU A 50 9.02 -0.63 -11.24
CA LEU A 50 8.54 -1.87 -11.85
C LEU A 50 9.07 -1.98 -13.27
N ILE A 51 9.73 -3.10 -13.60
CA ILE A 51 10.25 -3.35 -14.95
C ILE A 51 9.18 -4.06 -15.78
N VAL A 52 8.83 -3.46 -16.92
CA VAL A 52 7.89 -4.03 -17.90
C VAL A 52 8.51 -3.92 -19.30
N GLY A 53 9.09 -5.03 -19.79
CA GLY A 53 9.84 -5.03 -21.04
C GLY A 53 11.03 -4.09 -20.98
N ASP A 54 11.02 -3.08 -21.84
CA ASP A 54 12.03 -2.01 -21.95
C ASP A 54 11.73 -0.77 -21.08
N LYS A 55 10.74 -0.84 -20.22
CA LYS A 55 10.23 0.29 -19.44
C LYS A 55 10.47 0.11 -17.95
N ALA A 56 10.87 1.18 -17.29
CA ALA A 56 10.85 1.34 -15.83
C ALA A 56 9.67 2.23 -15.47
N ILE A 57 8.76 1.72 -14.65
CA ILE A 57 7.53 2.41 -14.25
C ILE A 57 7.62 2.78 -12.79
N THR A 58 7.30 4.02 -12.46
CA THR A 58 7.31 4.53 -11.09
C THR A 58 6.23 5.57 -10.87
N GLY A 59 5.79 5.68 -9.62
CA GLY A 59 4.84 6.68 -9.19
C GLY A 59 5.46 7.75 -8.30
N VAL A 60 4.61 8.64 -7.78
CA VAL A 60 4.98 9.73 -6.88
C VAL A 60 4.21 9.67 -5.57
N ALA A 61 4.83 10.14 -4.50
CA ALA A 61 4.24 10.48 -3.21
C ALA A 61 3.99 11.99 -3.11
N GLY A 62 3.34 12.43 -2.05
CA GLY A 62 3.10 13.84 -1.76
C GLY A 62 1.62 14.22 -1.79
N GLY A 63 0.70 13.26 -1.68
CA GLY A 63 -0.74 13.52 -1.64
C GLY A 63 -1.10 14.59 -0.61
N GLU A 64 -0.50 14.51 0.56
CA GLU A 64 -0.68 15.42 1.70
C GLU A 64 -0.25 16.86 1.42
N TYR A 65 0.47 17.13 0.33
CA TYR A 65 0.93 18.47 -0.06
C TYR A 65 0.07 19.10 -1.16
N GLY A 66 -1.10 18.54 -1.44
CA GLY A 66 -1.98 19.07 -2.47
C GLY A 66 -1.39 19.00 -3.89
N VAL A 67 -0.65 17.96 -4.19
CA VAL A 67 -0.14 17.68 -5.54
C VAL A 67 -1.18 16.97 -6.39
N ARG A 68 -1.02 16.99 -7.70
CA ARG A 68 -1.79 16.17 -8.62
C ARG A 68 -1.03 14.89 -8.92
N GLY A 69 -1.48 13.75 -8.39
CA GLY A 69 -0.81 12.46 -8.50
C GLY A 69 -0.70 11.95 -9.94
N PHE A 70 0.32 11.14 -10.19
CA PHE A 70 0.58 10.48 -11.47
C PHE A 70 1.55 9.31 -11.30
N PHE A 71 1.67 8.49 -12.34
CA PHE A 71 2.78 7.55 -12.52
C PHE A 71 3.28 7.59 -13.96
N ASP A 72 4.56 7.29 -14.15
CA ASP A 72 5.29 7.46 -15.39
C ASP A 72 5.95 6.17 -15.83
N ALA A 73 6.13 6.01 -17.16
CA ALA A 73 7.06 5.05 -17.71
C ALA A 73 8.27 5.74 -18.33
N TYR A 74 9.44 5.16 -18.08
CA TYR A 74 10.73 5.62 -18.57
C TYR A 74 11.40 4.51 -19.38
N ASP A 75 12.05 4.89 -20.48
CA ASP A 75 12.95 3.99 -21.21
C ASP A 75 14.15 3.63 -20.32
N ILE A 76 14.38 2.34 -20.14
CA ILE A 76 15.40 1.82 -19.20
C ILE A 76 16.80 2.23 -19.61
N GLN A 77 17.09 2.34 -20.91
CA GLN A 77 18.45 2.62 -21.40
C GLN A 77 18.81 4.09 -21.33
N THR A 78 17.83 4.96 -21.54
CA THR A 78 18.05 6.40 -21.70
C THR A 78 17.53 7.27 -20.57
N GLY A 79 16.62 6.74 -19.75
CA GLY A 79 15.89 7.51 -18.73
C GLY A 79 14.86 8.49 -19.30
N LYS A 80 14.60 8.44 -20.63
CA LYS A 80 13.60 9.31 -21.25
C LYS A 80 12.19 8.87 -20.85
N ARG A 81 11.36 9.82 -20.37
CA ARG A 81 9.95 9.54 -20.09
C ARG A 81 9.22 9.24 -21.40
N LEU A 82 8.51 8.09 -21.41
CA LEU A 82 7.73 7.61 -22.55
C LEU A 82 6.29 8.09 -22.48
N TRP A 83 5.67 7.99 -21.30
CA TRP A 83 4.32 8.49 -21.03
C TRP A 83 4.13 8.84 -19.56
N ARG A 84 3.07 9.63 -19.26
CA ARG A 84 2.58 9.96 -17.92
C ARG A 84 1.08 9.69 -17.86
N HIS A 85 0.64 9.02 -16.79
CA HIS A 85 -0.77 8.85 -16.46
C HIS A 85 -1.10 9.63 -15.19
N TYR A 86 -1.95 10.67 -15.32
CA TYR A 86 -2.44 11.41 -14.16
C TYR A 86 -3.57 10.64 -13.47
N THR A 87 -3.54 10.57 -12.14
CA THR A 87 -4.54 9.88 -11.31
C THR A 87 -5.70 10.79 -10.90
N VAL A 88 -5.54 12.09 -11.05
CA VAL A 88 -6.60 13.10 -10.91
C VAL A 88 -6.86 13.68 -12.29
N PRO A 89 -8.09 13.58 -12.84
CA PRO A 89 -8.39 14.09 -14.16
C PRO A 89 -8.31 15.62 -14.22
N ALA A 90 -7.95 16.17 -15.37
CA ALA A 90 -8.07 17.59 -15.64
C ALA A 90 -9.51 17.96 -16.05
N ALA A 91 -9.83 19.25 -16.06
CA ALA A 91 -11.12 19.72 -16.51
C ALA A 91 -11.45 19.20 -17.93
N GLY A 92 -12.63 18.60 -18.08
CA GLY A 92 -13.10 18.00 -19.33
C GLY A 92 -12.64 16.57 -19.61
N GLU A 93 -11.75 16.02 -18.79
CA GLU A 93 -11.41 14.59 -18.85
C GLU A 93 -12.45 13.74 -18.10
N PRO A 94 -12.66 12.46 -18.49
CA PRO A 94 -13.57 11.56 -17.77
C PRO A 94 -13.19 11.41 -16.30
N GLY A 95 -14.15 11.62 -15.38
CA GLY A 95 -13.96 11.62 -13.94
C GLY A 95 -13.82 13.04 -13.34
N ALA A 96 -13.60 14.09 -14.15
CA ALA A 96 -13.48 15.46 -13.65
C ALA A 96 -14.78 15.96 -12.99
N GLU A 97 -15.92 15.46 -13.42
CA GLU A 97 -17.23 15.73 -12.83
C GLU A 97 -17.39 15.27 -11.37
N THR A 98 -16.49 14.43 -10.90
CA THR A 98 -16.45 13.94 -9.52
C THR A 98 -15.65 14.85 -8.57
N TRP A 99 -15.16 15.98 -9.06
CA TRP A 99 -14.40 16.99 -8.32
C TRP A 99 -15.11 18.33 -8.36
N ALA A 100 -15.39 18.90 -7.20
CA ALA A 100 -16.03 20.21 -7.12
C ALA A 100 -15.08 21.33 -7.55
N GLY A 101 -15.51 22.18 -8.45
CA GLY A 101 -14.77 23.36 -8.90
C GLY A 101 -13.36 23.02 -9.38
N ASP A 102 -12.36 23.70 -8.82
CA ASP A 102 -10.93 23.56 -9.15
C ASP A 102 -10.17 22.60 -8.22
N SER A 103 -10.87 21.86 -7.35
CA SER A 103 -10.22 20.97 -6.35
C SER A 103 -9.32 19.90 -6.97
N TYR A 104 -9.59 19.50 -8.22
CA TYR A 104 -8.73 18.56 -8.96
C TYR A 104 -7.28 19.04 -9.13
N LYS A 105 -7.02 20.35 -9.06
CA LYS A 105 -5.65 20.90 -9.22
C LYS A 105 -4.72 20.53 -8.09
N THR A 106 -5.29 20.27 -6.90
CA THR A 106 -4.57 19.87 -5.67
C THR A 106 -5.13 18.56 -5.13
N GLY A 107 -5.64 17.70 -6.00
CA GLY A 107 -6.49 16.57 -5.66
C GLY A 107 -5.79 15.39 -4.99
N GLY A 108 -4.49 15.43 -4.75
CA GLY A 108 -3.77 14.31 -4.14
C GLY A 108 -3.68 13.10 -5.05
N SER A 109 -4.21 11.96 -4.61
CA SER A 109 -4.23 10.69 -5.34
C SER A 109 -2.83 10.19 -5.73
N PRO A 110 -1.86 10.14 -4.79
CA PRO A 110 -0.49 9.74 -5.06
C PRO A 110 -0.39 8.26 -5.41
N THR A 111 0.76 7.85 -5.96
CA THR A 111 1.02 6.51 -6.48
C THR A 111 2.28 5.92 -5.86
N TRP A 112 2.41 6.05 -4.55
CA TRP A 112 3.65 5.87 -3.79
C TRP A 112 4.07 4.42 -3.52
N THR A 113 3.25 3.43 -3.92
CA THR A 113 3.60 2.00 -3.90
C THR A 113 3.86 1.47 -5.31
N THR A 114 4.57 0.34 -5.40
CA THR A 114 4.83 -0.33 -6.68
C THR A 114 3.58 -1.08 -7.15
N GLY A 115 3.27 -0.97 -8.43
CA GLY A 115 2.17 -1.70 -9.07
C GLY A 115 2.50 -3.15 -9.40
N ALA A 116 1.67 -3.77 -10.23
CA ALA A 116 1.86 -5.13 -10.75
C ALA A 116 1.62 -5.17 -12.26
N TYR A 117 2.28 -6.11 -12.94
CA TYR A 117 2.11 -6.33 -14.37
C TYR A 117 1.65 -7.75 -14.66
N ASP A 118 0.57 -7.88 -15.41
CA ASP A 118 0.07 -9.15 -15.92
C ASP A 118 0.57 -9.36 -17.34
N VAL A 119 1.52 -10.29 -17.50
CA VAL A 119 2.11 -10.66 -18.79
C VAL A 119 1.07 -11.27 -19.71
N GLU A 120 0.08 -11.98 -19.15
CA GLU A 120 -0.91 -12.73 -19.94
C GLU A 120 -1.93 -11.81 -20.61
N THR A 121 -2.35 -10.74 -19.93
CA THR A 121 -3.32 -9.78 -20.46
C THR A 121 -2.67 -8.49 -20.96
N ASP A 122 -1.32 -8.40 -20.91
CA ASP A 122 -0.55 -7.18 -21.19
C ASP A 122 -1.16 -5.96 -20.49
N THR A 123 -1.34 -6.08 -19.17
CA THR A 123 -2.01 -5.06 -18.37
C THR A 123 -1.17 -4.67 -17.16
N LEU A 124 -0.93 -3.37 -17.03
CA LEU A 124 -0.29 -2.78 -15.86
C LEU A 124 -1.36 -2.32 -14.87
N PHE A 125 -1.24 -2.77 -13.62
CA PHE A 125 -2.08 -2.33 -12.52
C PHE A 125 -1.31 -1.40 -11.60
N TRP A 126 -1.92 -0.26 -11.29
CA TRP A 126 -1.35 0.69 -10.32
C TRP A 126 -2.41 1.13 -9.34
N THR A 127 -2.02 1.37 -8.08
CA THR A 127 -2.94 1.81 -7.03
C THR A 127 -2.68 3.26 -6.69
N THR A 128 -3.74 3.95 -6.25
CA THR A 128 -3.71 5.38 -5.96
C THR A 128 -4.10 5.64 -4.52
N GLY A 129 -3.49 6.64 -3.91
CA GLY A 129 -3.75 7.04 -2.54
C GLY A 129 -4.94 7.99 -2.36
N ASN A 130 -5.01 8.55 -1.18
CA ASN A 130 -6.06 9.45 -0.72
C ASN A 130 -6.18 10.73 -1.57
N PRO A 131 -7.39 11.31 -1.65
CA PRO A 131 -7.56 12.66 -2.20
C PRO A 131 -7.13 13.72 -1.16
N SER A 132 -6.71 14.89 -1.62
CA SER A 132 -6.32 16.01 -0.75
C SER A 132 -7.36 17.14 -0.80
N PRO A 133 -7.66 17.80 0.32
CA PRO A 133 -7.18 17.60 1.71
C PRO A 133 -7.64 16.27 2.32
N ASP A 134 -6.84 15.67 3.21
CA ASP A 134 -7.06 14.31 3.70
C ASP A 134 -8.35 14.16 4.52
N TRP A 135 -8.54 15.03 5.56
CA TRP A 135 -9.64 14.89 6.54
C TRP A 135 -10.76 15.92 6.42
N ASN A 136 -10.68 16.85 5.45
CA ASN A 136 -11.75 17.79 5.15
C ASN A 136 -12.10 17.76 3.65
N GLY A 137 -13.15 17.01 3.31
CA GLY A 137 -13.63 16.87 1.93
C GLY A 137 -14.55 17.99 1.42
N ASP A 138 -14.86 19.02 2.23
CA ASP A 138 -15.88 20.02 1.90
C ASP A 138 -15.59 20.76 0.60
N LEU A 139 -14.31 21.01 0.28
CA LEU A 139 -13.89 21.73 -0.93
C LEU A 139 -13.79 20.82 -2.18
N ARG A 140 -13.85 19.50 -1.99
CA ARG A 140 -13.73 18.49 -3.05
C ARG A 140 -14.93 17.55 -3.11
N ALA A 141 -16.15 18.09 -2.98
CA ALA A 141 -17.37 17.31 -3.05
C ALA A 141 -17.42 16.42 -4.29
N GLY A 142 -18.00 15.23 -4.14
CA GLY A 142 -18.04 14.16 -5.16
C GLY A 142 -17.09 13.01 -4.81
N ASP A 143 -17.02 11.99 -5.68
CA ASP A 143 -16.28 10.75 -5.44
C ASP A 143 -14.77 10.89 -5.51
N ASN A 144 -14.27 11.97 -6.13
CA ASN A 144 -12.85 12.26 -6.30
C ASN A 144 -12.09 11.17 -7.09
N LEU A 145 -12.63 10.79 -8.25
CA LEU A 145 -11.96 9.83 -9.13
C LEU A 145 -10.61 10.41 -9.62
N TYR A 146 -9.54 9.64 -9.62
CA TYR A 146 -9.38 8.21 -9.37
C TYR A 146 -8.55 7.99 -8.09
N SER A 147 -8.84 8.74 -7.02
CA SER A 147 -8.24 8.48 -5.71
C SER A 147 -8.73 7.15 -5.14
N ASN A 148 -7.97 6.57 -4.22
CA ASN A 148 -8.29 5.31 -3.53
C ASN A 148 -8.73 4.18 -4.48
N SER A 149 -8.02 4.04 -5.58
CA SER A 149 -8.43 3.16 -6.67
C SER A 149 -7.31 2.19 -7.06
N ILE A 150 -7.71 1.12 -7.73
CA ILE A 150 -6.84 0.40 -8.65
C ILE A 150 -7.18 0.84 -10.07
N ILE A 151 -6.13 1.12 -10.85
CA ILE A 151 -6.23 1.54 -12.25
C ILE A 151 -5.49 0.51 -13.10
N ALA A 152 -6.16 -0.04 -14.10
CA ALA A 152 -5.56 -0.88 -15.12
C ALA A 152 -5.26 -0.05 -16.36
N VAL A 153 -4.03 -0.11 -16.84
CA VAL A 153 -3.59 0.65 -18.03
C VAL A 153 -2.87 -0.24 -19.03
N ASP A 154 -2.83 0.22 -20.27
CA ASP A 154 -1.94 -0.29 -21.29
C ASP A 154 -0.49 0.11 -20.94
N PRO A 155 0.45 -0.84 -20.79
CA PRO A 155 1.83 -0.54 -20.37
C PRO A 155 2.63 0.25 -21.42
N ASN A 156 2.19 0.27 -22.69
CA ASN A 156 2.88 0.94 -23.78
C ASN A 156 2.50 2.41 -23.91
N THR A 157 1.25 2.74 -23.57
CA THR A 157 0.69 4.08 -23.78
C THR A 157 0.27 4.79 -22.49
N GLY A 158 0.13 4.06 -21.37
CA GLY A 158 -0.47 4.57 -20.14
C GLY A 158 -1.98 4.80 -20.24
N ALA A 159 -2.63 4.41 -21.33
CA ALA A 159 -4.07 4.58 -21.50
C ALA A 159 -4.85 3.66 -20.54
N ARG A 160 -5.83 4.24 -19.82
CA ARG A 160 -6.64 3.49 -18.87
C ARG A 160 -7.58 2.52 -19.60
N LYS A 161 -7.54 1.25 -19.18
CA LYS A 161 -8.46 0.19 -19.61
C LYS A 161 -9.71 0.18 -18.72
N TRP A 162 -9.52 0.19 -17.41
CA TRP A 162 -10.57 0.22 -16.39
C TRP A 162 -10.03 0.74 -15.06
N HIS A 163 -10.93 0.97 -14.09
CA HIS A 163 -10.61 1.30 -12.70
C HIS A 163 -11.67 0.73 -11.76
N TYR A 164 -11.32 0.61 -10.48
CA TYR A 164 -12.26 0.38 -9.40
C TYR A 164 -11.82 1.22 -8.19
N GLN A 165 -12.78 1.93 -7.57
CA GLN A 165 -12.53 2.80 -6.43
C GLN A 165 -12.91 2.10 -5.12
N PHE A 166 -11.94 1.93 -4.21
CA PHE A 166 -12.13 1.24 -2.93
C PHE A 166 -12.85 2.09 -1.89
N THR A 167 -12.56 3.39 -1.85
CA THR A 167 -13.12 4.33 -0.89
C THR A 167 -13.46 5.65 -1.61
N PRO A 168 -14.72 5.81 -2.09
CA PRO A 168 -15.17 7.07 -2.67
C PRO A 168 -15.19 8.19 -1.63
N HIS A 169 -14.79 9.40 -2.04
CA HIS A 169 -14.76 10.58 -1.16
C HIS A 169 -14.04 10.32 0.17
N ASP A 170 -12.89 9.66 0.10
CA ASP A 170 -12.13 9.31 1.30
C ASP A 170 -11.78 10.54 2.13
N VAL A 171 -12.13 10.52 3.42
CA VAL A 171 -11.85 11.54 4.43
C VAL A 171 -11.24 10.92 5.70
N TRP A 172 -10.68 9.71 5.57
CA TRP A 172 -10.04 8.96 6.64
C TRP A 172 -8.59 8.63 6.34
N ASP A 173 -8.10 9.01 5.15
CA ASP A 173 -6.78 8.68 4.65
C ASP A 173 -6.59 7.14 4.55
N TYR A 174 -7.60 6.45 3.97
CA TYR A 174 -7.53 4.99 3.83
C TYR A 174 -6.63 4.53 2.71
N ASP A 175 -6.27 5.39 1.78
CA ASP A 175 -5.47 5.02 0.63
C ASP A 175 -6.04 3.82 -0.19
N GLY A 176 -5.78 3.78 -1.47
CA GLY A 176 -5.87 2.55 -2.27
C GLY A 176 -4.52 1.85 -2.40
N ASN A 177 -3.46 2.49 -1.90
CA ASN A 177 -2.08 2.04 -2.01
C ASN A 177 -1.78 0.89 -1.05
N SER A 178 -2.21 -0.31 -1.42
CA SER A 178 -1.86 -1.58 -0.77
C SER A 178 -1.36 -2.58 -1.81
N HIS A 179 -0.74 -3.66 -1.35
CA HIS A 179 -0.24 -4.71 -2.24
C HIS A 179 -1.38 -5.41 -2.96
N ILE A 180 -1.20 -5.64 -4.25
CA ILE A 180 -2.14 -6.38 -5.09
C ILE A 180 -1.51 -7.71 -5.51
N PHE A 181 -2.33 -8.75 -5.57
CA PHE A 181 -1.91 -10.06 -6.05
C PHE A 181 -2.74 -10.45 -7.26
N LEU A 182 -2.06 -10.86 -8.33
CA LEU A 182 -2.68 -11.41 -9.53
C LEU A 182 -2.81 -12.92 -9.32
N VAL A 183 -4.04 -13.41 -9.26
CA VAL A 183 -4.31 -14.81 -8.95
C VAL A 183 -5.30 -15.41 -9.93
N ASP A 184 -5.07 -16.66 -10.31
CA ASP A 184 -6.06 -17.47 -11.01
C ASP A 184 -6.75 -18.35 -9.96
N MET A 185 -8.06 -18.20 -9.83
CA MET A 185 -8.83 -18.87 -8.80
C MET A 185 -10.16 -19.38 -9.34
N ASP A 186 -10.78 -20.29 -8.61
CA ASP A 186 -12.14 -20.76 -8.90
C ASP A 186 -13.13 -20.09 -7.95
N ILE A 187 -14.18 -19.50 -8.51
CA ILE A 187 -15.31 -18.94 -7.75
C ILE A 187 -16.57 -19.69 -8.17
N ALA A 188 -17.14 -20.46 -7.25
CA ALA A 188 -18.35 -21.25 -7.47
C ALA A 188 -18.29 -22.15 -8.74
N GLY A 189 -17.14 -22.83 -8.96
CA GLY A 189 -16.91 -23.74 -10.06
C GLY A 189 -16.55 -23.07 -11.40
N LYS A 190 -16.25 -21.76 -11.37
CA LYS A 190 -15.85 -21.02 -12.57
C LYS A 190 -14.44 -20.45 -12.41
N PRO A 191 -13.53 -20.71 -13.38
CA PRO A 191 -12.21 -20.11 -13.36
C PRO A 191 -12.30 -18.60 -13.58
N VAL A 192 -11.62 -17.84 -12.73
CA VAL A 192 -11.58 -16.37 -12.77
C VAL A 192 -10.14 -15.91 -12.69
N LYS A 193 -9.75 -15.01 -13.57
CA LYS A 193 -8.51 -14.23 -13.47
C LYS A 193 -8.79 -13.04 -12.56
N ALA A 194 -8.28 -13.10 -11.34
CA ALA A 194 -8.57 -12.06 -10.35
C ALA A 194 -7.35 -11.20 -10.03
N VAL A 195 -7.62 -9.97 -9.62
CA VAL A 195 -6.72 -9.16 -8.81
C VAL A 195 -7.36 -9.03 -7.43
N VAL A 196 -6.58 -9.37 -6.39
CA VAL A 196 -7.04 -9.27 -5.01
C VAL A 196 -6.18 -8.28 -4.24
N GLN A 197 -6.80 -7.57 -3.30
CA GLN A 197 -6.15 -6.58 -2.47
C GLN A 197 -6.71 -6.56 -1.04
N PRO A 198 -5.87 -6.79 -0.01
CA PRO A 198 -6.18 -6.34 1.33
C PRO A 198 -6.02 -4.82 1.37
N ASN A 199 -7.09 -4.10 1.70
CA ASN A 199 -7.09 -2.65 1.70
C ASN A 199 -7.05 -2.08 3.13
N ARG A 200 -6.44 -0.91 3.28
CA ARG A 200 -6.33 -0.18 4.55
C ARG A 200 -7.69 0.11 5.18
N ASN A 201 -8.74 0.23 4.37
CA ASN A 201 -10.12 0.43 4.82
C ASN A 201 -10.77 -0.79 5.51
N GLY A 202 -10.04 -1.88 5.70
CA GLY A 202 -10.45 -3.06 6.46
C GLY A 202 -11.10 -4.18 5.64
N PHE A 203 -11.25 -4.00 4.34
CA PHE A 203 -11.79 -5.03 3.44
C PHE A 203 -10.70 -5.70 2.60
N PHE A 204 -10.85 -7.00 2.38
CA PHE A 204 -10.14 -7.78 1.37
C PHE A 204 -11.01 -7.86 0.11
N TYR A 205 -10.53 -7.24 -0.96
CA TYR A 205 -11.24 -7.13 -2.23
C TYR A 205 -10.78 -8.19 -3.23
N ALA A 206 -11.70 -8.64 -4.07
CA ALA A 206 -11.43 -9.41 -5.27
C ALA A 206 -12.17 -8.79 -6.46
N LEU A 207 -11.45 -8.56 -7.55
CA LEU A 207 -11.96 -8.03 -8.81
C LEU A 207 -11.55 -8.95 -9.94
N ASP A 208 -12.36 -9.05 -10.98
CA ASP A 208 -11.95 -9.62 -12.26
C ASP A 208 -10.87 -8.72 -12.87
N ARG A 209 -9.64 -9.23 -13.03
CA ARG A 209 -8.49 -8.41 -13.47
C ARG A 209 -8.55 -8.01 -14.95
N THR A 210 -9.44 -8.63 -15.73
CA THR A 210 -9.61 -8.30 -17.14
C THR A 210 -10.58 -7.14 -17.37
N THR A 211 -11.58 -7.00 -16.49
CA THR A 211 -12.69 -6.07 -16.65
C THR A 211 -12.83 -5.04 -15.53
N GLY A 212 -12.19 -5.27 -14.38
CA GLY A 212 -12.38 -4.47 -13.17
C GLY A 212 -13.67 -4.77 -12.41
N LYS A 213 -14.43 -5.79 -12.86
CA LYS A 213 -15.72 -6.13 -12.23
C LYS A 213 -15.50 -6.59 -10.78
N PHE A 214 -16.27 -6.02 -9.86
CA PHE A 214 -16.33 -6.45 -8.47
C PHE A 214 -16.82 -7.91 -8.38
N LEU A 215 -16.09 -8.72 -7.62
CA LEU A 215 -16.42 -10.12 -7.36
C LEU A 215 -16.93 -10.27 -5.92
N PHE A 216 -16.15 -9.81 -4.97
CA PHE A 216 -16.53 -9.71 -3.56
C PHE A 216 -15.60 -8.79 -2.78
N ALA A 217 -16.06 -8.37 -1.59
CA ALA A 217 -15.21 -7.83 -0.53
C ALA A 217 -15.59 -8.49 0.80
N LYS A 218 -14.59 -8.77 1.65
CA LYS A 218 -14.77 -9.36 2.98
C LYS A 218 -14.00 -8.56 4.01
N GLN A 219 -14.65 -8.26 5.13
CA GLN A 219 -13.95 -7.65 6.27
C GLN A 219 -12.88 -8.60 6.78
N TYR A 220 -11.63 -8.09 6.94
CA TYR A 220 -10.54 -8.87 7.52
C TYR A 220 -10.02 -8.29 8.84
N THR A 221 -10.24 -7.00 9.11
CA THR A 221 -9.99 -6.38 10.42
C THR A 221 -11.01 -6.82 11.46
N LYS A 222 -10.65 -6.77 12.74
CA LYS A 222 -11.55 -7.20 13.84
C LYS A 222 -12.79 -6.30 13.97
N GLU A 223 -12.61 -4.98 13.81
CA GLU A 223 -13.69 -4.00 13.84
C GLU A 223 -13.73 -3.19 12.54
N LEU A 224 -14.95 -2.88 12.08
CA LEU A 224 -15.19 -2.05 10.91
C LEU A 224 -16.57 -1.38 11.06
N ASN A 225 -16.63 -0.05 10.95
CA ASN A 225 -17.88 0.69 11.09
C ASN A 225 -17.98 1.94 10.21
N TRP A 226 -17.00 2.21 9.33
CA TRP A 226 -17.08 3.33 8.38
C TRP A 226 -18.04 3.07 7.22
N ALA A 227 -18.31 1.79 6.94
CA ALA A 227 -19.22 1.33 5.89
C ALA A 227 -20.10 0.19 6.39
N THR A 228 -21.34 0.14 5.89
CA THR A 228 -22.38 -0.84 6.28
C THR A 228 -22.50 -2.00 5.30
N GLY A 229 -21.79 -1.97 4.18
CA GLY A 229 -21.84 -2.99 3.12
C GLY A 229 -21.46 -2.43 1.77
N PHE A 230 -21.93 -3.09 0.72
CA PHE A 230 -21.69 -2.72 -0.68
C PHE A 230 -23.01 -2.73 -1.45
N ASP A 231 -23.10 -1.84 -2.44
CA ASP A 231 -24.19 -1.90 -3.43
C ASP A 231 -23.93 -3.01 -4.48
N GLU A 232 -24.84 -3.16 -5.43
CA GLU A 232 -24.77 -4.18 -6.49
C GLU A 232 -23.55 -3.99 -7.42
N ALA A 233 -23.03 -2.78 -7.52
CA ALA A 233 -21.83 -2.47 -8.31
C ALA A 233 -20.52 -2.70 -7.53
N GLY A 234 -20.62 -3.00 -6.22
CA GLY A 234 -19.49 -3.18 -5.33
C GLY A 234 -18.99 -1.87 -4.70
N ARG A 235 -19.76 -0.78 -4.78
CA ARG A 235 -19.43 0.48 -4.12
C ARG A 235 -19.72 0.37 -2.63
N PRO A 236 -18.80 0.76 -1.73
CA PRO A 236 -19.06 0.79 -0.29
C PRO A 236 -20.21 1.75 0.05
N ILE A 237 -21.10 1.31 0.94
CA ILE A 237 -22.16 2.14 1.51
C ILE A 237 -21.63 2.75 2.80
N VAL A 238 -21.20 4.00 2.71
CA VAL A 238 -20.59 4.74 3.82
C VAL A 238 -21.62 5.01 4.92
N ASP A 239 -21.21 4.80 6.19
CA ASP A 239 -22.00 5.27 7.34
C ASP A 239 -21.82 6.78 7.51
N PRO A 240 -22.86 7.60 7.39
CA PRO A 240 -22.76 9.05 7.56
C PRO A 240 -22.22 9.47 8.93
N ALA A 241 -22.37 8.65 9.97
CA ALA A 241 -21.85 8.94 11.31
C ALA A 241 -20.32 8.84 11.38
N ALA A 242 -19.68 8.12 10.45
CA ALA A 242 -18.23 8.01 10.36
C ALA A 242 -17.57 9.23 9.69
N MET A 243 -18.34 10.09 9.02
CA MET A 243 -17.80 11.25 8.31
C MET A 243 -17.25 12.30 9.29
N PRO A 244 -16.00 12.78 9.10
CA PRO A 244 -15.43 13.83 9.95
C PRO A 244 -16.30 15.08 10.03
N GLN A 245 -16.42 15.65 11.23
CA GLN A 245 -17.16 16.87 11.52
C GLN A 245 -16.19 17.90 12.16
N GLU A 246 -16.65 19.13 12.42
CA GLU A 246 -15.85 20.14 13.18
C GLU A 246 -15.48 19.65 14.59
N LYS A 247 -16.35 18.84 15.19
CA LYS A 247 -16.06 18.13 16.44
C LYS A 247 -15.64 16.70 16.12
N PRO A 248 -14.80 16.06 16.97
CA PRO A 248 -14.43 14.66 16.77
C PRO A 248 -15.66 13.78 16.59
N THR A 249 -15.58 12.89 15.60
CA THR A 249 -16.62 11.90 15.32
C THR A 249 -16.71 10.86 16.42
N MET A 250 -17.66 9.94 16.27
CA MET A 250 -17.57 8.64 16.93
C MET A 250 -16.22 7.97 16.58
N ARG A 251 -15.88 6.95 17.34
CA ARG A 251 -14.73 6.07 17.08
C ARG A 251 -14.93 5.32 15.76
N VAL A 252 -14.11 5.61 14.76
CA VAL A 252 -14.15 4.99 13.42
C VAL A 252 -13.12 3.87 13.33
N CYS A 253 -13.54 2.72 12.85
CA CYS A 253 -12.74 1.51 12.70
C CYS A 253 -12.76 1.00 11.24
N PRO A 254 -11.60 0.57 10.69
CA PRO A 254 -10.27 0.80 11.24
C PRO A 254 -9.95 2.30 11.26
N GLY A 255 -8.95 2.70 12.08
CA GLY A 255 -8.39 4.06 12.02
C GLY A 255 -7.53 4.25 10.76
N ASN A 256 -7.02 5.48 10.52
CA ASN A 256 -6.21 5.76 9.32
C ASN A 256 -4.92 4.93 9.23
N LEU A 257 -4.35 4.51 10.35
CA LEU A 257 -3.22 3.59 10.40
C LEU A 257 -3.64 2.14 10.65
N GLY A 258 -4.95 1.86 10.67
CA GLY A 258 -5.51 0.53 10.79
C GLY A 258 -5.43 -0.29 9.51
N GLY A 259 -5.78 -1.56 9.59
CA GLY A 259 -5.69 -2.48 8.47
C GLY A 259 -4.27 -2.66 7.92
N LEU A 260 -4.15 -2.99 6.64
CA LEU A 260 -2.88 -3.07 5.92
C LEU A 260 -2.54 -1.73 5.29
N ASN A 261 -1.53 -1.07 5.80
CA ASN A 261 -0.98 0.12 5.15
C ASN A 261 0.07 -0.28 4.10
N GLY A 262 0.13 0.41 2.97
CA GLY A 262 1.12 0.16 1.92
C GLY A 262 2.59 0.39 2.33
N ALA A 263 2.85 0.84 3.57
CA ALA A 263 4.20 0.99 4.11
C ALA A 263 4.80 -0.34 4.60
N TRP A 264 3.99 -1.34 4.95
CA TRP A 264 4.41 -2.70 5.26
C TRP A 264 3.71 -3.70 4.35
N THR A 265 4.38 -4.80 4.02
CA THR A 265 3.99 -5.64 2.90
C THR A 265 3.18 -6.86 3.33
N ALA A 266 2.15 -7.17 2.55
CA ALA A 266 1.53 -8.49 2.52
C ALA A 266 2.24 -9.41 1.51
N THR A 267 2.00 -10.71 1.61
CA THR A 267 2.53 -11.71 0.67
C THR A 267 1.46 -12.73 0.31
N TYR A 268 1.61 -13.37 -0.84
CA TYR A 268 0.73 -14.44 -1.31
C TYR A 268 1.54 -15.71 -1.57
N SER A 269 1.02 -16.87 -1.17
CA SER A 269 1.59 -18.15 -1.51
C SER A 269 0.67 -18.94 -2.45
N PRO A 270 1.12 -19.27 -3.68
CA PRO A 270 0.36 -20.10 -4.58
C PRO A 270 0.21 -21.55 -4.09
N LEU A 271 1.08 -22.00 -3.18
CA LEU A 271 1.02 -23.35 -2.59
C LEU A 271 -0.16 -23.52 -1.63
N THR A 272 -0.35 -22.53 -0.76
CA THR A 272 -1.44 -22.53 0.22
C THR A 272 -2.70 -21.85 -0.31
N LYS A 273 -2.58 -21.04 -1.38
CA LYS A 273 -3.62 -20.13 -1.90
C LYS A 273 -4.09 -19.10 -0.87
N LEU A 274 -3.20 -18.75 0.07
CA LEU A 274 -3.46 -17.78 1.12
C LEU A 274 -2.67 -16.49 0.89
N ALA A 275 -3.31 -15.36 1.13
CA ALA A 275 -2.66 -14.07 1.33
C ALA A 275 -2.37 -13.90 2.83
N TYR A 276 -1.14 -13.50 3.16
CA TYR A 276 -0.70 -13.24 4.55
C TYR A 276 -0.60 -11.75 4.73
N VAL A 277 -1.48 -11.22 5.57
CA VAL A 277 -1.77 -9.79 5.67
C VAL A 277 -1.46 -9.30 7.08
N PRO A 278 -0.33 -8.61 7.28
CA PRO A 278 -0.09 -7.92 8.54
C PRO A 278 -0.99 -6.69 8.63
N SER A 279 -1.62 -6.49 9.78
CA SER A 279 -2.51 -5.36 10.01
C SER A 279 -2.33 -4.75 11.40
N VAL A 280 -2.78 -3.51 11.52
CA VAL A 280 -2.95 -2.82 12.79
C VAL A 280 -4.44 -2.83 13.13
N GLU A 281 -4.78 -3.33 14.31
CA GLU A 281 -6.15 -3.32 14.82
C GLU A 281 -6.32 -2.13 15.75
N GLY A 282 -7.15 -1.18 15.37
CA GLY A 282 -7.40 0.02 16.15
C GLY A 282 -8.32 0.98 15.42
N CYS A 283 -8.86 1.90 16.18
CA CYS A 283 -9.85 2.88 15.72
C CYS A 283 -9.38 4.29 16.04
N GLN A 284 -9.98 5.29 15.40
CA GLN A 284 -9.64 6.69 15.62
C GLN A 284 -10.87 7.58 15.57
N ASN A 285 -10.76 8.73 16.22
CA ASN A 285 -11.71 9.83 16.09
C ASN A 285 -11.14 10.83 15.08
N PHE A 286 -11.96 11.24 14.14
CA PHE A 286 -11.58 12.18 13.09
C PHE A 286 -12.31 13.51 13.31
N ALA A 287 -11.60 14.62 13.06
CA ALA A 287 -12.19 15.95 13.05
C ALA A 287 -11.65 16.70 11.85
N LYS A 288 -12.53 17.37 11.11
CA LYS A 288 -12.10 18.28 10.06
C LYS A 288 -11.64 19.61 10.63
N GLY A 289 -10.57 20.13 10.06
CA GLY A 289 -9.97 21.40 10.40
C GLY A 289 -10.01 22.38 9.25
N ILE A 290 -9.34 23.51 9.42
CA ILE A 290 -9.22 24.56 8.42
C ILE A 290 -8.36 24.05 7.25
N VAL A 291 -8.81 24.33 6.03
CA VAL A 291 -8.08 24.05 4.80
C VAL A 291 -7.38 25.31 4.33
N VAL A 292 -6.04 25.32 4.35
CA VAL A 292 -5.22 26.40 3.81
C VAL A 292 -4.19 25.78 2.87
N ASN A 293 -4.30 26.09 1.59
CA ASN A 293 -3.34 25.59 0.60
C ASN A 293 -2.15 26.54 0.47
N VAL A 294 -0.99 26.09 0.90
CA VAL A 294 0.30 26.78 0.71
C VAL A 294 1.25 25.76 0.07
N LYS A 295 1.79 26.09 -1.09
CA LYS A 295 2.71 25.22 -1.85
C LYS A 295 3.85 24.73 -0.97
N GLY A 296 4.10 23.42 -0.96
CA GLY A 296 5.15 22.78 -0.15
C GLY A 296 4.84 22.62 1.35
N ILE A 297 3.62 22.97 1.77
CA ILE A 297 3.12 22.78 3.14
C ILE A 297 2.00 21.71 3.10
N PRO A 298 1.93 20.81 4.11
CA PRO A 298 0.88 19.81 4.16
C PRO A 298 -0.53 20.41 4.13
N LEU A 299 -1.38 19.89 3.24
CA LEU A 299 -2.77 20.29 3.02
C LEU A 299 -3.69 19.21 3.62
N LEU A 300 -3.68 19.05 4.94
CA LEU A 300 -4.36 17.94 5.61
C LEU A 300 -5.84 18.18 5.86
N GLY A 301 -6.22 19.44 6.18
CA GLY A 301 -7.60 19.77 6.49
C GLY A 301 -8.12 19.17 7.80
N GLY A 302 -7.23 18.88 8.74
CA GLY A 302 -7.52 18.28 10.04
C GLY A 302 -6.33 17.50 10.58
N MET A 303 -6.60 16.71 11.61
CA MET A 303 -5.65 15.74 12.15
C MET A 303 -6.42 14.67 12.92
N PRO A 304 -6.18 13.37 12.69
CA PRO A 304 -6.76 12.32 13.50
C PRO A 304 -6.09 12.26 14.87
N ASN A 305 -6.81 11.82 15.87
CA ASN A 305 -6.22 11.44 17.15
C ASN A 305 -5.36 10.17 16.98
N PRO A 306 -4.40 9.90 17.88
CA PRO A 306 -3.70 8.61 17.89
C PRO A 306 -4.68 7.43 17.87
N VAL A 307 -4.26 6.31 17.30
CA VAL A 307 -5.09 5.10 17.25
C VAL A 307 -5.39 4.64 18.68
N ASP A 308 -6.68 4.45 18.98
CA ASP A 308 -7.09 3.84 20.23
C ASP A 308 -6.88 2.33 20.16
N VAL A 309 -6.07 1.81 21.08
CA VAL A 309 -5.94 0.37 21.29
C VAL A 309 -7.28 -0.18 21.80
N ILE A 310 -7.73 -1.27 21.21
CA ILE A 310 -8.93 -1.96 21.69
C ILE A 310 -8.58 -2.64 23.01
N GLU A 311 -9.11 -2.15 24.13
CA GLU A 311 -8.81 -2.68 25.46
C GLU A 311 -9.01 -4.19 25.52
N GLY A 312 -7.99 -4.92 25.99
CA GLY A 312 -8.01 -6.39 26.13
C GLY A 312 -7.90 -7.16 24.81
N LYS A 313 -7.56 -6.52 23.69
CA LYS A 313 -7.31 -7.19 22.40
C LYS A 313 -5.89 -6.89 21.92
N ASP A 314 -5.29 -7.87 21.23
CA ASP A 314 -4.01 -7.70 20.57
C ASP A 314 -4.11 -6.64 19.48
N HIS A 315 -3.08 -5.80 19.39
CA HIS A 315 -3.08 -4.62 18.54
C HIS A 315 -2.57 -4.88 17.12
N GLY A 316 -1.72 -5.87 16.95
CA GLY A 316 -1.22 -6.33 15.67
C GLY A 316 -1.76 -7.70 15.30
N VAL A 317 -2.03 -7.92 14.02
CA VAL A 317 -2.52 -9.22 13.53
C VAL A 317 -1.83 -9.56 12.23
N LEU A 318 -1.38 -10.80 12.08
CA LEU A 318 -1.06 -11.39 10.79
C LEU A 318 -2.17 -12.39 10.44
N SER A 319 -3.01 -12.04 9.45
CA SER A 319 -4.12 -12.88 9.00
C SER A 319 -3.74 -13.68 7.76
N ALA A 320 -4.06 -14.97 7.72
CA ALA A 320 -4.02 -15.77 6.51
C ALA A 320 -5.41 -15.84 5.88
N ILE A 321 -5.55 -15.27 4.70
CA ILE A 321 -6.83 -15.07 4.02
C ILE A 321 -6.85 -15.92 2.74
N ASP A 322 -7.87 -16.76 2.61
CA ASP A 322 -8.13 -17.52 1.39
C ASP A 322 -8.53 -16.56 0.27
N VAL A 323 -7.73 -16.54 -0.81
CA VAL A 323 -7.91 -15.53 -1.87
C VAL A 323 -9.18 -15.74 -2.69
N ALA A 324 -9.73 -16.94 -2.73
CA ALA A 324 -10.94 -17.25 -3.50
C ALA A 324 -12.24 -16.93 -2.74
N THR A 325 -12.19 -16.88 -1.42
CA THR A 325 -13.37 -16.69 -0.58
C THR A 325 -13.32 -15.44 0.30
N GLY A 326 -12.12 -14.90 0.54
CA GLY A 326 -11.88 -13.84 1.51
C GLY A 326 -12.00 -14.30 2.97
N GLU A 327 -12.11 -15.60 3.23
CA GLU A 327 -12.20 -16.16 4.57
C GLU A 327 -10.84 -16.21 5.26
N ILE A 328 -10.81 -15.86 6.53
CA ILE A 328 -9.62 -15.97 7.36
C ILE A 328 -9.48 -17.40 7.84
N LYS A 329 -8.35 -18.05 7.51
CA LYS A 329 -8.07 -19.43 7.93
C LYS A 329 -7.42 -19.49 9.31
N TRP A 330 -6.52 -18.52 9.60
CA TRP A 330 -5.90 -18.36 10.91
C TRP A 330 -5.45 -16.91 11.13
N ARG A 331 -5.19 -16.56 12.38
CA ARG A 331 -4.58 -15.30 12.81
C ARG A 331 -3.45 -15.58 13.79
N TYR A 332 -2.36 -14.86 13.62
CA TYR A 332 -1.32 -14.68 14.64
C TYR A 332 -1.50 -13.27 15.22
N GLU A 333 -1.61 -13.17 16.54
CA GLU A 333 -1.91 -11.93 17.25
C GLU A 333 -0.70 -11.48 18.06
N ASP A 334 -0.43 -10.17 18.06
CA ASP A 334 0.69 -9.53 18.75
C ASP A 334 0.19 -8.30 19.51
N PRO A 335 0.64 -8.07 20.78
CA PRO A 335 0.22 -6.89 21.55
C PRO A 335 0.62 -5.58 20.90
N ASP A 336 1.64 -5.57 20.03
CA ASP A 336 2.09 -4.41 19.30
C ASP A 336 1.65 -4.45 17.82
N PRO A 337 1.50 -3.30 17.13
CA PRO A 337 1.17 -3.24 15.71
C PRO A 337 2.09 -4.10 14.83
N MET A 338 1.52 -4.87 13.90
CA MET A 338 2.29 -5.69 12.95
C MET A 338 2.72 -4.84 11.74
N MET A 339 3.90 -4.21 11.83
CA MET A 339 4.46 -3.31 10.82
C MET A 339 5.69 -3.89 10.09
N GLY A 340 6.11 -5.10 10.42
CA GLY A 340 7.32 -5.73 9.88
C GLY A 340 7.16 -6.32 8.48
N GLY A 341 5.96 -6.27 7.90
CA GLY A 341 5.66 -6.95 6.65
C GLY A 341 5.65 -8.47 6.80
N ALA A 342 5.35 -9.16 5.72
CA ALA A 342 5.37 -10.62 5.66
C ALA A 342 6.04 -11.11 4.36
N MET A 343 6.73 -12.24 4.43
CA MET A 343 7.34 -12.93 3.29
C MET A 343 7.01 -14.42 3.37
N SER A 344 6.39 -14.96 2.34
CA SER A 344 6.13 -16.40 2.18
C SER A 344 7.26 -17.08 1.40
N THR A 345 7.54 -18.35 1.76
CA THR A 345 8.54 -19.17 1.09
C THR A 345 7.91 -20.42 0.47
N ALA A 346 8.59 -21.00 -0.52
CA ALA A 346 8.21 -22.28 -1.12
C ALA A 346 8.25 -23.46 -0.11
N GLY A 347 9.02 -23.32 0.98
CA GLY A 347 9.07 -24.30 2.06
C GLY A 347 7.91 -24.24 3.06
N GLY A 348 6.88 -23.41 2.81
CA GLY A 348 5.71 -23.34 3.68
C GLY A 348 5.95 -22.56 4.97
N VAL A 349 6.90 -21.63 4.99
CA VAL A 349 7.22 -20.77 6.12
C VAL A 349 6.91 -19.33 5.77
N ILE A 350 6.30 -18.62 6.73
CA ILE A 350 6.11 -17.15 6.68
C ILE A 350 7.12 -16.51 7.63
N PHE A 351 7.92 -15.59 7.09
CA PHE A 351 8.77 -14.72 7.90
C PHE A 351 8.11 -13.36 8.11
N SER A 352 8.21 -12.83 9.31
CA SER A 352 7.74 -11.50 9.70
C SER A 352 8.60 -10.96 10.85
N SER A 353 8.25 -9.80 11.37
CA SER A 353 8.89 -9.22 12.55
C SER A 353 7.93 -8.37 13.36
N THR A 354 8.17 -8.23 14.65
CA THR A 354 7.35 -7.48 15.61
C THR A 354 8.01 -6.18 16.04
N LEU A 355 7.23 -5.23 16.53
CA LEU A 355 7.76 -3.94 16.98
C LEU A 355 8.57 -4.02 18.26
N ASP A 356 8.32 -5.02 19.10
CA ASP A 356 9.14 -5.31 20.31
C ASP A 356 10.51 -5.93 19.98
N GLY A 357 10.81 -6.11 18.68
CA GLY A 357 12.14 -6.47 18.17
C GLY A 357 12.39 -7.97 18.02
N HIS A 358 11.38 -8.75 17.63
CA HIS A 358 11.57 -10.15 17.29
C HIS A 358 11.43 -10.40 15.79
N ALA A 359 12.30 -11.23 15.24
CA ALA A 359 12.09 -11.94 13.98
C ALA A 359 11.25 -13.18 14.24
N LEU A 360 10.32 -13.49 13.35
CA LEU A 360 9.38 -14.60 13.46
C LEU A 360 9.45 -15.50 12.23
N ALA A 361 9.32 -16.82 12.46
CA ALA A 361 8.98 -17.78 11.43
C ALA A 361 7.72 -18.55 11.85
N LEU A 362 6.68 -18.51 10.99
CA LEU A 362 5.39 -19.14 11.24
C LEU A 362 5.15 -20.23 10.18
N ASP A 363 4.45 -21.28 10.56
CA ASP A 363 3.93 -22.27 9.62
C ASP A 363 2.83 -21.64 8.75
N ALA A 364 3.00 -21.70 7.45
CA ALA A 364 2.11 -21.02 6.49
C ALA A 364 0.68 -21.56 6.51
N ALA A 365 0.49 -22.85 6.81
CA ALA A 365 -0.83 -23.47 6.81
C ALA A 365 -1.62 -23.20 8.09
N THR A 366 -0.94 -23.07 9.23
CA THR A 366 -1.57 -23.08 10.56
C THR A 366 -1.35 -21.81 11.37
N GLY A 367 -0.37 -20.96 11.00
CA GLY A 367 0.04 -19.78 11.78
C GLY A 367 0.81 -20.11 13.05
N LYS A 368 1.14 -21.40 13.28
CA LYS A 368 1.92 -21.81 14.45
C LYS A 368 3.32 -21.20 14.38
N GLU A 369 3.78 -20.60 15.50
CA GLU A 369 5.14 -20.12 15.61
C GLU A 369 6.11 -21.31 15.59
N LEU A 370 7.06 -21.27 14.65
CA LEU A 370 8.13 -22.27 14.47
C LEU A 370 9.42 -21.79 15.10
N TRP A 371 9.70 -20.49 15.03
CA TRP A 371 10.93 -19.90 15.50
C TRP A 371 10.76 -18.42 15.80
N ARG A 372 11.50 -17.94 16.81
CA ARG A 372 11.57 -16.54 17.22
C ARG A 372 13.01 -16.18 17.58
N PHE A 373 13.46 -15.00 17.18
CA PHE A 373 14.78 -14.48 17.50
C PHE A 373 14.71 -13.01 17.89
N ARG A 374 15.36 -12.63 18.99
CA ARG A 374 15.38 -11.24 19.46
C ARG A 374 16.43 -10.42 18.73
N MET A 375 16.01 -9.46 17.94
CA MET A 375 16.87 -8.53 17.20
C MET A 375 17.27 -7.30 18.01
N GLY A 376 16.45 -6.89 18.99
CA GLY A 376 16.67 -5.75 19.86
C GLY A 376 16.11 -4.43 19.39
N GLY A 377 16.03 -4.17 18.10
CA GLY A 377 15.35 -3.01 17.50
C GLY A 377 14.04 -3.41 16.84
N ALA A 378 13.14 -2.46 16.57
CA ALA A 378 11.83 -2.72 15.97
C ALA A 378 11.93 -3.42 14.61
N GLY A 379 11.07 -4.41 14.38
CA GLY A 379 10.86 -5.01 13.09
C GLY A 379 9.88 -4.16 12.26
N ARG A 380 10.40 -3.37 11.33
CA ARG A 380 9.61 -2.48 10.46
C ARG A 380 9.91 -2.64 8.98
N GLY A 381 10.92 -3.41 8.66
CA GLY A 381 11.28 -3.70 7.28
C GLY A 381 10.84 -5.08 6.86
N GLN A 382 10.51 -5.22 5.60
CA GLN A 382 10.09 -6.51 5.04
C GLN A 382 11.25 -7.51 5.04
N PRO A 383 11.04 -8.76 5.48
CA PRO A 383 11.97 -9.85 5.25
C PRO A 383 12.17 -10.10 3.76
N VAL A 384 13.39 -10.44 3.36
CA VAL A 384 13.72 -10.88 2.01
C VAL A 384 14.52 -12.18 2.07
N ALA A 385 14.32 -13.07 1.10
CA ALA A 385 15.10 -14.30 0.98
C ALA A 385 15.90 -14.29 -0.33
N TYR A 386 17.09 -14.86 -0.29
CA TYR A 386 17.93 -15.06 -1.46
C TYR A 386 18.74 -16.35 -1.32
N GLU A 387 19.17 -16.89 -2.43
CA GLU A 387 20.05 -18.04 -2.49
C GLU A 387 21.47 -17.62 -2.89
N LEU A 388 22.47 -18.12 -2.18
CA LEU A 388 23.87 -17.93 -2.50
C LEU A 388 24.61 -19.24 -2.25
N ASP A 389 25.33 -19.74 -3.25
CA ASP A 389 26.13 -20.97 -3.19
C ASP A 389 25.31 -22.20 -2.68
N GLY A 390 24.06 -22.32 -3.13
CA GLY A 390 23.14 -23.39 -2.76
C GLY A 390 22.55 -23.29 -1.36
N LYS A 391 22.81 -22.21 -0.62
CA LYS A 391 22.23 -21.94 0.70
C LYS A 391 21.19 -20.84 0.61
N THR A 392 20.07 -21.04 1.30
CA THR A 392 19.03 -19.99 1.45
C THR A 392 19.33 -19.11 2.64
N TYR A 393 19.28 -17.82 2.41
CA TYR A 393 19.44 -16.78 3.43
C TYR A 393 18.16 -15.98 3.56
N VAL A 394 17.81 -15.60 4.79
CA VAL A 394 16.71 -14.70 5.11
C VAL A 394 17.26 -13.46 5.78
N ALA A 395 17.10 -12.30 5.16
CA ALA A 395 17.53 -11.01 5.69
C ALA A 395 16.34 -10.25 6.25
N ILE A 396 16.41 -9.81 7.50
CA ILE A 396 15.36 -9.08 8.20
C ILE A 396 15.96 -7.78 8.74
N PRO A 397 15.50 -6.61 8.26
CA PRO A 397 15.93 -5.33 8.80
C PRO A 397 15.27 -5.07 10.16
N SER A 398 16.05 -4.53 11.08
CA SER A 398 15.62 -4.08 12.41
C SER A 398 16.00 -2.61 12.57
N GLY A 399 15.10 -1.77 13.03
CA GLY A 399 15.32 -0.31 13.11
C GLY A 399 14.78 0.33 14.37
N GLY A 400 14.93 1.64 14.45
CA GLY A 400 14.52 2.43 15.59
C GLY A 400 13.05 2.89 15.54
N TRP A 401 12.71 3.72 16.50
CA TRP A 401 11.41 4.36 16.64
C TRP A 401 11.08 5.32 15.48
N SER A 402 9.79 5.51 15.23
CA SER A 402 9.27 6.59 14.36
C SER A 402 7.97 7.14 14.89
N ALA A 403 7.62 8.36 14.46
CA ALA A 403 6.34 8.99 14.78
C ALA A 403 5.13 8.12 14.37
N ILE A 404 5.22 7.43 13.24
CA ILE A 404 4.16 6.50 12.78
C ILE A 404 3.96 5.36 13.78
N THR A 405 5.04 4.82 14.38
CA THR A 405 4.93 3.79 15.42
C THR A 405 4.11 4.28 16.62
N ALA A 406 4.40 5.49 17.11
CA ALA A 406 3.66 6.08 18.22
C ALA A 406 2.20 6.39 17.85
N LEU A 407 1.96 6.95 16.66
CA LEU A 407 0.61 7.25 16.17
C LEU A 407 -0.25 5.99 15.99
N SER A 408 0.38 4.84 15.74
CA SER A 408 -0.31 3.54 15.65
C SER A 408 -0.50 2.86 17.02
N GLY A 409 -0.15 3.52 18.13
CA GLY A 409 -0.23 2.94 19.48
C GLY A 409 0.90 1.96 19.82
N GLY A 410 1.95 1.89 19.00
CA GLY A 410 3.10 1.03 19.24
C GLY A 410 4.03 1.56 20.33
N PRO A 411 5.04 0.74 20.75
CA PRO A 411 5.94 1.07 21.83
C PRO A 411 6.80 2.31 21.52
N THR A 412 7.03 3.15 22.54
CA THR A 412 7.81 4.40 22.43
C THR A 412 9.25 4.27 22.92
N ASN A 413 9.59 3.15 23.56
CA ASN A 413 10.90 2.87 24.18
C ASN A 413 11.78 1.95 23.35
N ILE A 414 11.61 1.94 22.03
CA ILE A 414 12.42 1.12 21.11
C ILE A 414 13.83 1.72 21.02
N PRO A 415 14.88 0.90 21.17
CA PRO A 415 16.27 1.35 21.00
C PRO A 415 16.48 1.99 19.61
N GLU A 416 17.23 3.09 19.58
CA GLU A 416 17.67 3.71 18.33
C GLU A 416 18.74 2.85 17.64
N GLY A 417 18.80 2.97 16.31
CA GLY A 417 19.78 2.27 15.47
C GLY A 417 19.12 1.45 14.39
N GLY A 418 19.93 0.98 13.45
CA GLY A 418 19.50 0.12 12.35
C GLY A 418 20.45 -1.05 12.19
N GLN A 419 19.93 -2.25 12.03
CA GLN A 419 20.68 -3.49 11.84
C GLN A 419 20.03 -4.32 10.75
N LEU A 420 20.82 -5.08 10.02
CA LEU A 420 20.36 -6.12 9.11
C LEU A 420 20.78 -7.48 9.67
N PHE A 421 19.80 -8.28 10.08
CA PHE A 421 20.02 -9.65 10.50
C PHE A 421 19.90 -10.57 9.28
N VAL A 422 20.87 -11.45 9.12
CA VAL A 422 20.87 -12.45 8.05
C VAL A 422 20.96 -13.83 8.69
N PHE A 423 19.97 -14.64 8.40
CA PHE A 423 19.84 -16.00 8.92
C PHE A 423 20.01 -17.02 7.80
N THR A 424 20.56 -18.16 8.13
CA THR A 424 20.60 -19.35 7.26
C THR A 424 20.39 -20.60 8.14
N VAL A 425 19.97 -21.67 7.51
CA VAL A 425 19.89 -22.98 8.18
C VAL A 425 21.18 -23.72 7.83
N ASP A 426 21.90 -24.17 8.85
CA ASP A 426 22.98 -25.12 8.65
C ASP A 426 22.38 -26.51 8.39
N GLU A 427 22.97 -27.25 7.42
CA GLU A 427 22.58 -28.63 7.11
C GLU A 427 22.87 -29.59 8.25
#